data_f4f20006c2f6c9ccb5e3828b3720d992
#
_entry.id   f4f20006c2f6c9ccb5e3828b3720d992
#
_cell.length_a   1.000
_cell.length_b   1.000
_cell.length_c   1.000
_cell.angle_alpha   90.00
_cell.angle_beta   90.00
_cell.angle_gamma   90.00
#
_symmetry.space_group_name_H-M   'P 1'
#
loop_
_entity.id
_entity.type
_entity.pdbx_description
1 polymer ?
#
loop_
_entity_poly.entity_id
_entity_poly.type
_entity_poly.pdbx_seq_one_letter_code
_entity_poly.pdbx_strand_id
1 'polypeptide(L)'
;WQKAHMIYPDGQPQKIKVRLNGDNPTNWAFHRKSWRVKLKKNRLINNSRVFNYTLPQEEEWKNYLPNYLAKRAGVLAPKVNLVELYINDKSQGIYHELEKIDESFLRNRKIMPVNIYKGEWVNRDRKVIIGLDLFNNPASWSKVAVLGLARESDSSDLEYFLELVKLSETSESSFARLKRVARYEDWARFAAFQTLVQSSHNSSLANMRLVSDPWKGTIRPIIHDIKSFLSLQLQP
;
A
#
# COMPACT_ATOMS: atom_id res chain seq x y z
N TRP A 1 7.63 -13.98 14.52
CA TRP A 1 8.40 -12.81 14.93
C TRP A 1 9.56 -13.22 15.84
N GLN A 2 10.79 -12.89 15.47
CA GLN A 2 12.00 -13.10 16.24
C GLN A 2 12.48 -11.77 16.84
N LYS A 3 13.16 -11.82 17.98
CA LYS A 3 13.77 -10.65 18.61
C LYS A 3 15.13 -10.39 17.95
N ALA A 4 15.44 -9.12 17.69
CA ALA A 4 16.72 -8.67 17.14
C ALA A 4 17.04 -7.24 17.62
N HIS A 5 18.21 -6.74 17.22
CA HIS A 5 18.57 -5.33 17.35
C HIS A 5 18.73 -4.75 15.95
N MET A 6 18.37 -3.50 15.79
CA MET A 6 18.56 -2.74 14.55
C MET A 6 19.31 -1.46 14.89
N ILE A 7 20.31 -1.15 14.10
CA ILE A 7 20.99 0.14 14.10
C ILE A 7 20.51 0.87 12.84
N TYR A 8 19.85 1.99 13.02
CA TYR A 8 19.45 2.86 11.93
C TYR A 8 20.53 3.94 11.75
N PRO A 9 20.57 4.70 10.63
CA PRO A 9 21.63 5.69 10.41
C PRO A 9 21.81 6.76 11.50
N ASP A 10 20.86 6.91 12.43
CA ASP A 10 20.99 7.72 13.64
C ASP A 10 21.97 7.14 14.70
N GLY A 11 22.45 5.92 14.48
CA GLY A 11 23.48 5.25 15.25
C GLY A 11 23.02 4.57 16.53
N GLN A 12 21.78 4.69 16.96
CA GLN A 12 21.33 4.11 18.24
C GLN A 12 20.71 2.71 18.07
N PRO A 13 21.23 1.68 18.77
CA PRO A 13 20.65 0.34 18.72
C PRO A 13 19.21 0.31 19.26
N GLN A 14 18.29 -0.23 18.47
CA GLN A 14 16.89 -0.38 18.82
C GLN A 14 16.52 -1.85 18.95
N LYS A 15 15.85 -2.24 20.03
CA LYS A 15 15.24 -3.58 20.16
C LYS A 15 14.04 -3.67 19.22
N ILE A 16 14.06 -4.65 18.34
CA ILE A 16 13.05 -4.87 17.32
C ILE A 16 12.49 -6.28 17.35
N LYS A 17 11.43 -6.49 16.58
CA LYS A 17 10.97 -7.81 16.14
C LYS A 17 11.09 -7.89 14.62
N VAL A 18 11.58 -9.01 14.13
CA VAL A 18 11.72 -9.25 12.68
C VAL A 18 10.94 -10.50 12.28
N ARG A 19 10.48 -10.52 11.05
CA ARG A 19 9.94 -11.71 10.37
C ARG A 19 10.17 -11.59 8.86
N LEU A 20 10.03 -12.70 8.17
CA LEU A 20 9.96 -12.69 6.70
C LEU A 20 8.74 -11.86 6.23
N ASN A 21 8.88 -11.21 5.10
CA ASN A 21 7.85 -10.38 4.47
C ASN A 21 7.54 -10.87 3.06
N GLY A 22 6.27 -10.73 2.65
CA GLY A 22 5.77 -11.14 1.34
C GLY A 22 5.10 -12.51 1.37
N ASP A 23 4.09 -12.64 0.51
CA ASP A 23 3.28 -13.85 0.39
C ASP A 23 3.83 -14.78 -0.72
N ASN A 24 4.61 -14.21 -1.66
CA ASN A 24 5.24 -14.98 -2.73
C ASN A 24 6.55 -15.63 -2.23
N PRO A 25 6.79 -16.93 -2.53
CA PRO A 25 8.04 -17.63 -2.22
C PRO A 25 9.30 -16.89 -2.67
N THR A 26 9.28 -16.15 -3.77
CA THR A 26 10.42 -15.34 -4.24
C THR A 26 10.92 -14.32 -3.20
N ASN A 27 10.08 -13.91 -2.26
CA ASN A 27 10.45 -12.98 -1.20
C ASN A 27 11.28 -13.61 -0.07
N TRP A 28 11.32 -14.96 0.04
CA TRP A 28 11.93 -15.62 1.20
C TRP A 28 12.57 -16.99 0.91
N ALA A 29 12.33 -17.60 -0.26
CA ALA A 29 12.88 -18.91 -0.60
C ALA A 29 14.36 -18.85 -1.01
N PHE A 30 14.82 -17.74 -1.57
CA PHE A 30 16.18 -17.56 -2.03
C PHE A 30 17.14 -17.09 -0.93
N HIS A 31 18.43 -17.03 -1.23
CA HIS A 31 19.47 -16.62 -0.29
C HIS A 31 19.18 -15.26 0.34
N ARG A 32 18.89 -14.25 -0.46
CA ARG A 32 18.41 -12.93 0.01
C ARG A 32 16.91 -13.01 0.31
N LYS A 33 16.49 -12.42 1.43
CA LYS A 33 15.10 -12.51 1.90
C LYS A 33 14.51 -11.13 2.16
N SER A 34 13.23 -10.98 1.90
CA SER A 34 12.49 -9.77 2.31
C SER A 34 12.12 -9.84 3.79
N TRP A 35 12.23 -8.72 4.48
CA TRP A 35 12.04 -8.63 5.93
C TRP A 35 10.97 -7.62 6.31
N ARG A 36 10.24 -7.94 7.36
CA ARG A 36 9.40 -6.96 8.06
C ARG A 36 9.97 -6.73 9.46
N VAL A 37 10.25 -5.47 9.75
CA VAL A 37 10.80 -5.02 11.02
C VAL A 37 9.73 -4.24 11.78
N LYS A 38 9.62 -4.49 13.09
CA LYS A 38 8.67 -3.82 13.98
C LYS A 38 9.38 -3.31 15.23
N LEU A 39 9.33 -2.00 15.45
CA LEU A 39 9.82 -1.33 16.65
C LEU A 39 8.92 -1.60 17.86
N LYS A 40 9.41 -1.32 19.07
CA LYS A 40 8.59 -1.28 20.27
C LYS A 40 7.47 -0.24 20.17
N LYS A 41 6.40 -0.41 20.98
CA LYS A 41 5.22 0.47 20.94
C LYS A 41 5.54 1.96 21.12
N ASN A 42 6.52 2.27 21.94
CA ASN A 42 6.92 3.63 22.32
C ASN A 42 8.10 4.18 21.49
N ARG A 43 8.44 3.53 20.39
CA ARG A 43 9.55 3.93 19.50
C ARG A 43 9.07 4.08 18.07
N LEU A 44 9.51 5.15 17.45
CA LEU A 44 9.29 5.47 16.04
C LEU A 44 10.62 5.87 15.40
N ILE A 45 10.81 5.50 14.15
CA ILE A 45 11.83 6.04 13.27
C ILE A 45 11.09 6.68 12.10
N ASN A 46 11.38 7.93 11.79
CA ASN A 46 10.69 8.69 10.74
C ASN A 46 9.15 8.58 10.84
N ASN A 47 8.61 8.71 12.06
CA ASN A 47 7.19 8.56 12.40
C ASN A 47 6.59 7.19 12.09
N SER A 48 7.39 6.18 11.75
CA SER A 48 6.95 4.84 11.43
C SER A 48 7.42 3.84 12.47
N ARG A 49 6.59 2.83 12.71
CA ARG A 49 6.86 1.74 13.65
C ARG A 49 7.18 0.44 12.95
N VAL A 50 6.71 0.28 11.71
CA VAL A 50 6.87 -0.93 10.93
C VAL A 50 7.47 -0.57 9.57
N PHE A 51 8.51 -1.29 9.20
CA PHE A 51 9.21 -1.16 7.93
C PHE A 51 9.22 -2.49 7.20
N ASN A 52 9.09 -2.42 5.89
CA ASN A 52 9.31 -3.57 5.01
C ASN A 52 10.60 -3.33 4.24
N TYR A 53 11.55 -4.22 4.39
CA TYR A 53 12.75 -4.28 3.56
C TYR A 53 12.51 -5.35 2.51
N THR A 54 12.20 -4.91 1.28
CA THR A 54 11.87 -5.81 0.18
C THR A 54 13.02 -5.87 -0.81
N LEU A 55 13.22 -7.04 -1.39
CA LEU A 55 14.20 -7.20 -2.45
C LEU A 55 13.73 -6.44 -3.69
N PRO A 56 14.61 -5.71 -4.36
CA PRO A 56 14.35 -5.23 -5.70
C PRO A 56 14.07 -6.44 -6.61
N GLN A 57 12.96 -6.40 -7.33
CA GLN A 57 12.65 -7.40 -8.34
C GLN A 57 13.20 -6.93 -9.68
N GLU A 58 13.99 -7.76 -10.34
CA GLU A 58 14.59 -7.54 -11.66
C GLU A 58 15.59 -6.36 -11.71
N GLU A 59 15.11 -5.13 -11.53
CA GLU A 59 15.94 -3.92 -11.51
C GLU A 59 15.61 -3.07 -10.28
N GLU A 60 16.64 -2.56 -9.62
CA GLU A 60 16.53 -1.87 -8.33
C GLU A 60 15.64 -0.63 -8.37
N TRP A 61 15.54 0.04 -9.50
CA TRP A 61 14.77 1.27 -9.67
C TRP A 61 13.29 1.05 -10.00
N LYS A 62 12.87 -0.14 -10.47
CA LYS A 62 11.49 -0.40 -10.96
C LYS A 62 10.40 -0.12 -9.95
N ASN A 63 10.64 -0.36 -8.68
CA ASN A 63 9.68 -0.01 -7.62
C ASN A 63 9.96 1.35 -6.99
N TYR A 64 11.21 1.80 -7.00
CA TYR A 64 11.60 3.08 -6.43
C TYR A 64 11.06 4.25 -7.25
N LEU A 65 11.36 4.28 -8.55
CA LEU A 65 11.02 5.39 -9.43
C LEU A 65 9.52 5.66 -9.52
N PRO A 66 8.64 4.67 -9.72
CA PRO A 66 7.20 4.93 -9.75
C PRO A 66 6.66 5.51 -8.45
N ASN A 67 7.11 5.04 -7.27
CA ASN A 67 6.69 5.62 -5.99
C ASN A 67 7.17 7.06 -5.81
N TYR A 68 8.39 7.36 -6.26
CA TYR A 68 8.93 8.71 -6.27
C TYR A 68 8.10 9.63 -7.18
N LEU A 69 7.79 9.19 -8.40
CA LEU A 69 6.98 9.93 -9.36
C LEU A 69 5.53 10.11 -8.89
N ALA A 70 4.92 9.09 -8.29
CA ALA A 70 3.57 9.17 -7.73
C ALA A 70 3.45 10.32 -6.71
N LYS A 71 4.43 10.45 -5.83
CA LYS A 71 4.49 11.57 -4.88
C LYS A 71 4.51 12.92 -5.59
N ARG A 72 5.30 13.07 -6.66
CA ARG A 72 5.40 14.33 -7.44
C ARG A 72 4.12 14.61 -8.23
N ALA A 73 3.44 13.57 -8.70
CA ALA A 73 2.13 13.68 -9.36
C ALA A 73 0.96 13.95 -8.38
N GLY A 74 1.23 14.06 -7.07
CA GLY A 74 0.19 14.30 -6.07
C GLY A 74 -0.70 13.11 -5.79
N VAL A 75 -0.29 11.88 -6.19
CA VAL A 75 -1.01 10.65 -5.89
C VAL A 75 -0.56 10.11 -4.54
N LEU A 76 -1.49 9.56 -3.76
CA LEU A 76 -1.16 8.90 -2.49
C LEU A 76 -0.35 7.62 -2.78
N ALA A 77 0.87 7.58 -2.26
CA ALA A 77 1.78 6.45 -2.40
C ALA A 77 2.65 6.29 -1.15
N PRO A 78 3.10 5.09 -0.79
CA PRO A 78 4.05 4.89 0.30
C PRO A 78 5.42 5.49 -0.05
N LYS A 79 6.18 5.87 0.98
CA LYS A 79 7.58 6.24 0.83
C LYS A 79 8.40 5.00 0.54
N VAL A 80 9.35 5.12 -0.37
CA VAL A 80 10.34 4.10 -0.68
C VAL A 80 11.72 4.73 -0.66
N ASN A 81 12.64 4.14 0.08
CA ASN A 81 14.05 4.51 0.10
C ASN A 81 14.88 3.32 -0.40
N LEU A 82 15.99 3.59 -1.05
CA LEU A 82 17.03 2.60 -1.31
C LEU A 82 17.97 2.59 -0.11
N VAL A 83 18.19 1.40 0.45
CA VAL A 83 19.07 1.22 1.60
C VAL A 83 19.95 -0.01 1.39
N GLU A 84 21.19 0.05 1.84
CA GLU A 84 22.00 -1.14 1.96
C GLU A 84 21.71 -1.80 3.32
N LEU A 85 21.33 -3.07 3.30
CA LEU A 85 20.99 -3.83 4.50
C LEU A 85 22.17 -4.67 4.95
N TYR A 86 22.54 -4.56 6.22
CA TYR A 86 23.53 -5.43 6.87
C TYR A 86 22.84 -6.35 7.87
N ILE A 87 23.20 -7.63 7.88
CA ILE A 87 22.75 -8.62 8.86
C ILE A 87 24.00 -9.27 9.47
N ASN A 88 24.21 -9.09 10.78
CA ASN A 88 25.40 -9.56 11.49
C ASN A 88 26.69 -9.12 10.77
N ASP A 89 26.79 -7.83 10.49
CA ASP A 89 27.90 -7.14 9.82
C ASP A 89 28.23 -7.59 8.39
N LYS A 90 27.36 -8.42 7.80
CA LYS A 90 27.46 -8.84 6.40
C LYS A 90 26.46 -8.08 5.54
N SER A 91 26.97 -7.41 4.51
CA SER A 91 26.10 -6.76 3.51
C SER A 91 25.19 -7.78 2.83
N GLN A 92 23.94 -7.45 2.75
CA GLN A 92 22.92 -8.15 1.97
C GLN A 92 22.62 -7.44 0.66
N GLY A 93 23.32 -6.32 0.38
CA GLY A 93 23.13 -5.48 -0.78
C GLY A 93 21.94 -4.52 -0.62
N ILE A 94 21.50 -3.98 -1.74
CA ILE A 94 20.45 -2.96 -1.79
C ILE A 94 19.07 -3.58 -1.57
N TYR A 95 18.25 -2.85 -0.80
CA TYR A 95 16.85 -3.14 -0.50
C TYR A 95 16.00 -1.90 -0.68
N HIS A 96 14.71 -2.11 -0.97
CA HIS A 96 13.71 -1.07 -0.79
C HIS A 96 13.26 -1.06 0.67
N GLU A 97 13.50 0.04 1.37
CA GLU A 97 12.80 0.35 2.63
C GLU A 97 11.44 0.93 2.26
N LEU A 98 10.40 0.11 2.37
CA LEU A 98 9.04 0.46 1.99
C LEU A 98 8.20 0.81 3.22
N GLU A 99 7.62 2.00 3.20
CA GLU A 99 6.65 2.42 4.21
C GLU A 99 5.44 1.49 4.21
N LYS A 100 5.05 1.02 5.39
CA LYS A 100 3.81 0.26 5.53
C LYS A 100 2.61 1.20 5.44
N ILE A 101 1.61 0.83 4.64
CA ILE A 101 0.33 1.53 4.56
C ILE A 101 -0.51 1.14 5.79
N ASP A 102 -0.42 1.96 6.85
CA ASP A 102 -1.17 1.84 8.11
C ASP A 102 -1.34 3.24 8.75
N GLU A 103 -1.59 3.33 10.05
CA GLU A 103 -1.75 4.61 10.75
C GLU A 103 -0.51 5.52 10.62
N SER A 104 0.69 4.95 10.46
CA SER A 104 1.92 5.72 10.24
C SER A 104 1.89 6.42 8.89
N PHE A 105 1.37 5.76 7.85
CA PHE A 105 1.18 6.33 6.52
C PHE A 105 0.27 7.57 6.56
N LEU A 106 -0.84 7.51 7.30
CA LEU A 106 -1.76 8.65 7.48
C LEU A 106 -1.05 9.81 8.20
N ARG A 107 -0.40 9.51 9.32
CA ARG A 107 0.32 10.50 10.12
C ARG A 107 1.40 11.22 9.32
N ASN A 108 2.18 10.50 8.52
CA ASN A 108 3.23 11.06 7.67
C ASN A 108 2.70 12.02 6.60
N ARG A 109 1.40 11.94 6.29
CA ARG A 109 0.70 12.81 5.32
C ARG A 109 -0.23 13.82 5.98
N LYS A 110 -0.16 13.93 7.32
CA LYS A 110 -1.03 14.81 8.11
C LYS A 110 -2.53 14.54 7.84
N ILE A 111 -2.86 13.27 7.57
CA ILE A 111 -4.24 12.80 7.44
C ILE A 111 -4.68 12.35 8.84
N MET A 112 -5.88 12.77 9.26
CA MET A 112 -6.49 12.34 10.50
C MET A 112 -6.61 10.81 10.55
N PRO A 113 -6.69 10.18 11.72
CA PRO A 113 -6.99 8.76 11.83
C PRO A 113 -8.30 8.43 11.11
N VAL A 114 -8.22 7.57 10.10
CA VAL A 114 -9.33 7.19 9.22
C VAL A 114 -9.20 5.71 8.83
N ASN A 115 -10.20 5.15 8.18
CA ASN A 115 -10.13 3.78 7.68
C ASN A 115 -9.22 3.69 6.45
N ILE A 116 -8.37 2.65 6.42
CA ILE A 116 -7.67 2.22 5.21
C ILE A 116 -8.15 0.81 4.87
N TYR A 117 -8.61 0.66 3.66
CA TYR A 117 -9.07 -0.61 3.10
C TYR A 117 -8.03 -1.22 2.18
N LYS A 118 -7.93 -2.54 2.24
CA LYS A 118 -7.14 -3.39 1.36
C LYS A 118 -8.10 -4.29 0.58
N GLY A 119 -8.14 -4.14 -0.74
CA GLY A 119 -8.88 -5.00 -1.66
C GLY A 119 -7.94 -6.03 -2.30
N GLU A 120 -8.29 -7.29 -2.17
CA GLU A 120 -7.51 -8.42 -2.69
C GLU A 120 -8.45 -9.51 -3.18
N TRP A 121 -8.01 -10.26 -4.18
CA TRP A 121 -8.71 -11.45 -4.67
C TRP A 121 -8.64 -12.66 -3.71
N VAL A 122 -7.86 -12.55 -2.65
CA VAL A 122 -7.76 -13.56 -1.58
C VAL A 122 -8.28 -12.93 -0.30
N ASN A 123 -9.34 -13.48 0.24
CA ASN A 123 -9.91 -13.02 1.51
C ASN A 123 -9.02 -13.41 2.72
N ARG A 124 -9.40 -12.97 3.93
CA ARG A 124 -8.68 -13.30 5.19
C ARG A 124 -8.50 -14.80 5.39
N ASP A 125 -9.44 -15.62 4.94
CA ASP A 125 -9.42 -17.09 5.07
C ASP A 125 -8.60 -17.77 3.98
N ARG A 126 -7.85 -17.00 3.18
CA ARG A 126 -7.04 -17.48 2.04
C ARG A 126 -7.84 -18.19 0.96
N LYS A 127 -9.14 -17.98 0.92
CA LYS A 127 -9.98 -18.46 -0.18
C LYS A 127 -9.79 -17.52 -1.37
N VAL A 128 -9.36 -18.09 -2.49
CA VAL A 128 -9.21 -17.37 -3.75
C VAL A 128 -10.60 -17.07 -4.31
N ILE A 129 -10.90 -15.79 -4.50
CA ILE A 129 -12.14 -15.33 -5.13
C ILE A 129 -11.79 -14.97 -6.57
N ILE A 130 -11.69 -15.97 -7.44
CA ILE A 130 -11.31 -15.77 -8.84
C ILE A 130 -12.49 -15.13 -9.60
N GLY A 131 -12.17 -14.11 -10.40
CA GLY A 131 -13.09 -13.52 -11.39
C GLY A 131 -14.09 -12.50 -10.83
N LEU A 132 -13.93 -12.06 -9.58
CA LEU A 132 -14.79 -11.03 -9.01
C LEU A 132 -14.08 -9.68 -9.02
N ASP A 133 -14.78 -8.68 -9.59
CA ASP A 133 -14.40 -7.28 -9.46
C ASP A 133 -14.50 -6.86 -7.98
N LEU A 134 -13.42 -6.26 -7.45
CA LEU A 134 -13.36 -5.78 -6.07
C LEU A 134 -14.49 -4.78 -5.77
N PHE A 135 -14.89 -3.98 -6.75
CA PHE A 135 -15.92 -2.97 -6.57
C PHE A 135 -17.34 -3.56 -6.49
N ASN A 136 -17.50 -4.82 -6.89
CA ASN A 136 -18.75 -5.55 -6.76
C ASN A 136 -18.82 -6.47 -5.54
N ASN A 137 -17.73 -6.57 -4.76
CA ASN A 137 -17.67 -7.53 -3.65
C ASN A 137 -17.05 -6.93 -2.37
N PRO A 138 -17.87 -6.46 -1.43
CA PRO A 138 -17.41 -5.94 -0.14
C PRO A 138 -16.54 -6.94 0.65
N ALA A 139 -16.81 -8.25 0.53
CA ALA A 139 -16.07 -9.30 1.25
C ALA A 139 -14.61 -9.44 0.79
N SER A 140 -14.26 -8.88 -0.38
CA SER A 140 -12.88 -8.84 -0.87
C SER A 140 -12.02 -7.77 -0.19
N TRP A 141 -12.62 -6.98 0.70
CA TRP A 141 -11.93 -5.90 1.37
C TRP A 141 -11.69 -6.19 2.85
N SER A 142 -10.57 -5.71 3.36
CA SER A 142 -10.25 -5.78 4.79
C SER A 142 -9.64 -4.46 5.25
N LYS A 143 -9.86 -4.08 6.51
CA LYS A 143 -9.24 -2.90 7.10
C LYS A 143 -7.79 -3.18 7.49
N VAL A 144 -6.89 -2.27 7.16
CA VAL A 144 -5.47 -2.28 7.58
C VAL A 144 -5.13 -1.12 8.52
N ALA A 145 -5.98 -0.11 8.57
CA ALA A 145 -6.06 0.89 9.63
C ALA A 145 -7.53 1.17 9.93
N VAL A 146 -7.84 1.46 11.18
CA VAL A 146 -9.19 1.64 11.68
C VAL A 146 -9.29 2.99 12.39
N LEU A 147 -10.33 3.75 12.06
CA LEU A 147 -10.69 4.94 12.81
C LEU A 147 -10.97 4.55 14.28
N GLY A 148 -10.30 5.20 15.23
CA GLY A 148 -10.09 4.77 16.60
C GLY A 148 -11.31 4.23 17.39
N LEU A 149 -12.54 4.72 17.12
CA LEU A 149 -13.77 4.22 17.77
C LEU A 149 -14.62 3.34 16.84
N ALA A 150 -14.27 3.24 15.56
CA ALA A 150 -15.01 2.39 14.64
C ALA A 150 -14.69 0.92 14.90
N ARG A 151 -15.71 0.07 14.91
CA ARG A 151 -15.51 -1.36 14.98
C ARG A 151 -14.74 -1.86 13.77
N GLU A 152 -13.84 -2.80 13.95
CA GLU A 152 -13.09 -3.39 12.85
C GLU A 152 -14.01 -4.01 11.78
N SER A 153 -15.17 -4.52 12.22
CA SER A 153 -16.20 -5.11 11.37
C SER A 153 -17.11 -4.11 10.64
N ASP A 154 -17.13 -2.83 11.06
CA ASP A 154 -17.97 -1.83 10.44
C ASP A 154 -17.31 -1.33 9.14
N SER A 155 -17.89 -1.65 7.99
CA SER A 155 -17.46 -1.27 6.65
C SER A 155 -18.50 -0.44 5.90
N SER A 156 -19.46 0.16 6.60
CA SER A 156 -20.58 0.91 6.02
C SER A 156 -20.15 2.04 5.07
N ASP A 157 -19.03 2.71 5.38
CA ASP A 157 -18.43 3.74 4.52
C ASP A 157 -17.92 3.17 3.18
N LEU A 158 -17.32 2.00 3.19
CA LEU A 158 -16.90 1.31 1.98
C LEU A 158 -18.10 0.76 1.20
N GLU A 159 -19.04 0.11 1.88
CA GLU A 159 -20.23 -0.47 1.27
C GLU A 159 -21.05 0.60 0.55
N TYR A 160 -21.24 1.76 1.17
CA TYR A 160 -21.88 2.91 0.54
C TYR A 160 -21.15 3.37 -0.73
N PHE A 161 -19.83 3.42 -0.70
CA PHE A 161 -19.04 3.77 -1.89
C PHE A 161 -19.20 2.75 -3.02
N LEU A 162 -19.14 1.45 -2.69
CA LEU A 162 -19.31 0.37 -3.67
C LEU A 162 -20.70 0.38 -4.27
N GLU A 163 -21.73 0.66 -3.47
CA GLU A 163 -23.10 0.83 -3.96
C GLU A 163 -23.20 2.01 -4.92
N LEU A 164 -22.60 3.15 -4.60
CA LEU A 164 -22.58 4.29 -5.51
C LEU A 164 -21.86 3.97 -6.83
N VAL A 165 -20.78 3.22 -6.81
CA VAL A 165 -20.09 2.76 -8.04
C VAL A 165 -21.07 1.98 -8.91
N LYS A 166 -21.76 1.00 -8.35
CA LYS A 166 -22.74 0.18 -9.06
C LYS A 166 -23.92 1.00 -9.61
N LEU A 167 -24.50 1.87 -8.79
CA LEU A 167 -25.65 2.69 -9.19
C LEU A 167 -25.28 3.77 -10.20
N SER A 168 -24.03 4.20 -10.27
CA SER A 168 -23.57 5.24 -11.20
C SER A 168 -23.63 4.83 -12.66
N GLU A 169 -23.71 3.52 -12.94
CA GLU A 169 -23.86 3.00 -14.31
C GLU A 169 -25.23 3.30 -14.92
N THR A 170 -26.25 3.48 -14.09
CA THR A 170 -27.66 3.63 -14.53
C THR A 170 -28.33 4.89 -14.02
N SER A 171 -27.69 5.67 -13.14
CA SER A 171 -28.27 6.83 -12.48
C SER A 171 -27.32 8.03 -12.51
N GLU A 172 -27.69 9.09 -13.21
CA GLU A 172 -26.94 10.35 -13.29
C GLU A 172 -26.77 11.00 -11.91
N SER A 173 -27.79 10.95 -11.06
CA SER A 173 -27.73 11.49 -9.70
C SER A 173 -26.75 10.71 -8.83
N SER A 174 -26.69 9.38 -8.97
CA SER A 174 -25.70 8.52 -8.29
C SER A 174 -24.29 8.79 -8.81
N PHE A 175 -24.12 8.98 -10.10
CA PHE A 175 -22.84 9.38 -10.69
C PHE A 175 -22.35 10.74 -10.17
N ALA A 176 -23.24 11.74 -10.10
CA ALA A 176 -22.90 13.04 -9.53
C ALA A 176 -22.48 12.95 -8.05
N ARG A 177 -23.12 12.06 -7.28
CA ARG A 177 -22.78 11.78 -5.89
C ARG A 177 -21.45 11.04 -5.78
N LEU A 178 -21.24 10.02 -6.63
CA LEU A 178 -19.98 9.28 -6.71
C LEU A 178 -18.80 10.21 -6.97
N LYS A 179 -18.91 11.15 -7.92
CA LYS A 179 -17.83 12.12 -8.21
C LYS A 179 -17.38 12.90 -6.98
N ARG A 180 -18.30 13.24 -6.07
CA ARG A 180 -17.98 13.95 -4.82
C ARG A 180 -17.31 13.02 -3.82
N VAL A 181 -17.91 11.85 -3.57
CA VAL A 181 -17.40 10.86 -2.61
C VAL A 181 -16.04 10.31 -3.05
N ALA A 182 -15.86 10.05 -4.32
CA ALA A 182 -14.59 9.58 -4.88
C ALA A 182 -13.51 10.66 -4.94
N ARG A 183 -13.83 11.95 -4.78
CA ARG A 183 -12.92 13.05 -5.16
C ARG A 183 -12.35 12.80 -6.56
N TYR A 184 -13.18 13.01 -7.54
CA TYR A 184 -12.93 12.65 -8.95
C TYR A 184 -11.50 12.93 -9.42
N GLU A 185 -10.93 14.09 -9.03
CA GLU A 185 -9.56 14.48 -9.42
C GLU A 185 -8.48 13.53 -8.88
N ASP A 186 -8.67 12.97 -7.68
CA ASP A 186 -7.70 12.04 -7.10
C ASP A 186 -7.72 10.70 -7.84
N TRP A 187 -8.91 10.23 -8.24
CA TRP A 187 -9.06 9.03 -9.05
C TRP A 187 -8.56 9.23 -10.48
N ALA A 188 -8.82 10.39 -11.08
CA ALA A 188 -8.31 10.73 -12.40
C ALA A 188 -6.78 10.78 -12.41
N ARG A 189 -6.15 11.41 -11.41
CA ARG A 189 -4.69 11.39 -11.24
C ARG A 189 -4.14 9.98 -11.04
N PHE A 190 -4.83 9.17 -10.24
CA PHE A 190 -4.45 7.78 -10.01
C PHE A 190 -4.48 6.97 -11.32
N ALA A 191 -5.55 7.06 -12.10
CA ALA A 191 -5.69 6.37 -13.39
C ALA A 191 -4.64 6.86 -14.40
N ALA A 192 -4.48 8.18 -14.55
CA ALA A 192 -3.49 8.76 -15.44
C ALA A 192 -2.07 8.34 -15.06
N PHE A 193 -1.78 8.31 -13.75
CA PHE A 193 -0.48 7.87 -13.26
C PHE A 193 -0.22 6.38 -13.57
N GLN A 194 -1.20 5.50 -13.36
CA GLN A 194 -1.06 4.08 -13.71
C GLN A 194 -0.81 3.89 -15.22
N THR A 195 -1.52 4.65 -16.05
CA THR A 195 -1.30 4.64 -17.50
C THR A 195 0.11 5.10 -17.85
N LEU A 196 0.57 6.20 -17.24
CA LEU A 196 1.93 6.73 -17.46
C LEU A 196 3.03 5.73 -17.11
N VAL A 197 2.89 5.03 -15.98
CA VAL A 197 3.89 4.04 -15.54
C VAL A 197 3.60 2.63 -16.08
N GLN A 198 2.61 2.50 -16.93
CA GLN A 198 2.19 1.21 -17.54
C GLN A 198 1.94 0.12 -16.51
N SER A 199 1.32 0.47 -15.38
CA SER A 199 1.01 -0.47 -14.32
C SER A 199 -0.49 -0.77 -14.25
N SER A 200 -0.85 -2.04 -14.32
CA SER A 200 -2.22 -2.54 -14.07
C SER A 200 -2.33 -3.28 -12.74
N HIS A 201 -1.28 -3.23 -11.91
CA HIS A 201 -1.23 -4.04 -10.68
C HIS A 201 -2.20 -3.59 -9.59
N ASN A 202 -2.57 -2.31 -9.57
CA ASN A 202 -3.66 -1.78 -8.75
C ASN A 202 -4.91 -1.62 -9.63
N SER A 203 -5.73 -2.64 -9.70
CA SER A 203 -6.90 -2.69 -10.57
C SER A 203 -8.16 -3.10 -9.81
N SER A 204 -9.29 -3.09 -10.49
CA SER A 204 -10.54 -3.62 -9.95
C SER A 204 -10.48 -5.12 -9.61
N LEU A 205 -9.43 -5.81 -10.04
CA LEU A 205 -9.26 -7.24 -9.77
C LEU A 205 -8.42 -7.51 -8.52
N ALA A 206 -7.42 -6.66 -8.20
CA ALA A 206 -6.51 -6.91 -7.09
C ALA A 206 -5.71 -5.68 -6.64
N ASN A 207 -5.08 -5.82 -5.48
CA ASN A 207 -4.08 -4.89 -4.92
C ASN A 207 -4.54 -3.45 -4.69
N MET A 208 -5.84 -3.20 -4.67
CA MET A 208 -6.35 -1.87 -4.37
C MET A 208 -6.15 -1.50 -2.90
N ARG A 209 -5.85 -0.23 -2.68
CA ARG A 209 -5.82 0.38 -1.34
C ARG A 209 -6.62 1.66 -1.38
N LEU A 210 -7.51 1.84 -0.42
CA LEU A 210 -8.38 3.00 -0.31
C LEU A 210 -8.23 3.65 1.06
N VAL A 211 -8.20 4.98 1.08
CA VAL A 211 -8.39 5.78 2.31
C VAL A 211 -9.83 6.26 2.32
N SER A 212 -10.59 5.87 3.31
CA SER A 212 -11.92 6.39 3.57
C SER A 212 -11.83 7.46 4.66
N ASP A 213 -12.08 8.71 4.29
CA ASP A 213 -12.01 9.88 5.16
C ASP A 213 -13.43 10.37 5.51
N PRO A 214 -14.01 9.93 6.63
CA PRO A 214 -15.37 10.30 7.02
C PRO A 214 -15.50 11.78 7.36
N TRP A 215 -14.41 12.44 7.76
CA TRP A 215 -14.40 13.88 8.06
C TRP A 215 -14.66 14.74 6.81
N LYS A 216 -14.27 14.21 5.65
CA LYS A 216 -14.46 14.85 4.35
C LYS A 216 -15.52 14.16 3.51
N GLY A 217 -16.06 13.04 3.97
CA GLY A 217 -17.02 12.22 3.20
C GLY A 217 -16.40 11.69 1.91
N THR A 218 -15.11 11.30 1.91
CA THR A 218 -14.41 10.97 0.67
C THR A 218 -13.65 9.65 0.76
N ILE A 219 -13.56 8.95 -0.38
CA ILE A 219 -12.76 7.74 -0.56
C ILE A 219 -11.76 7.96 -1.69
N ARG A 220 -10.47 7.71 -1.40
CA ARG A 220 -9.36 7.99 -2.32
C ARG A 220 -8.47 6.77 -2.50
N PRO A 221 -7.93 6.53 -3.71
CA PRO A 221 -7.02 5.43 -3.96
C PRO A 221 -5.61 5.73 -3.44
N ILE A 222 -4.90 4.67 -3.09
CA ILE A 222 -3.47 4.69 -2.77
C ILE A 222 -2.75 3.81 -3.77
N ILE A 223 -1.68 4.30 -4.36
CA ILE A 223 -0.76 3.48 -5.16
C ILE A 223 -0.06 2.49 -4.23
N HIS A 224 -0.05 1.22 -4.61
CA HIS A 224 0.59 0.16 -3.86
C HIS A 224 1.17 -0.90 -4.78
N ASP A 225 2.42 -1.34 -4.49
CA ASP A 225 3.08 -2.42 -5.20
C ASP A 225 3.06 -2.24 -6.73
N ILE A 226 3.57 -1.11 -7.19
CA ILE A 226 3.60 -0.77 -8.60
C ILE A 226 4.61 -1.69 -9.30
N LYS A 227 4.11 -2.57 -10.12
CA LYS A 227 4.92 -3.28 -11.09
C LYS A 227 4.93 -2.47 -12.37
N SER A 228 5.86 -1.53 -12.47
CA SER A 228 6.03 -0.75 -13.69
C SER A 228 6.64 -1.60 -14.78
N PHE A 229 6.05 -1.55 -15.96
CA PHE A 229 6.53 -2.21 -17.18
C PHE A 229 7.21 -1.22 -18.12
N LEU A 230 7.88 -0.23 -17.61
CA LEU A 230 8.87 0.48 -18.40
C LEU A 230 10.01 -0.50 -18.78
N SER A 231 9.65 -1.58 -19.48
CA SER A 231 10.57 -2.21 -20.40
C SER A 231 10.72 -1.24 -21.55
N LEU A 232 11.54 -0.23 -21.37
CA LEU A 232 12.26 0.35 -22.46
C LEU A 232 13.07 -0.81 -23.05
N GLN A 233 12.43 -1.63 -23.88
CA GLN A 233 13.14 -2.27 -24.96
C GLN A 233 13.64 -1.11 -25.83
N LEU A 234 14.77 -0.56 -25.43
CA LEU A 234 15.67 0.08 -26.36
C LEU A 234 16.04 -1.05 -27.33
N GLN A 235 15.24 -1.20 -28.38
CA GLN A 235 15.68 -1.97 -29.52
C GLN A 235 16.92 -1.26 -30.09
N PRO A 236 17.98 -2.02 -30.35
CA PRO A 236 19.20 -1.49 -30.89
C PRO A 236 18.97 -0.83 -32.26
#